data_d08fa6c3f3b3606247e199016823ac5d
#
_entry.id   d08fa6c3f3b3606247e199016823ac5d
#
_cell.length_a   1.000
_cell.length_b   1.000
_cell.length_c   1.000
_cell.angle_alpha   90.00
_cell.angle_beta   90.00
_cell.angle_gamma   90.00
#
_symmetry.space_group_name_H-M   'P 1'
#
loop_
_entity.id
_entity.type
_entity.pdbx_description
1 polymer ?
#
loop_
_entity_poly.entity_id
_entity_poly.type
_entity_poly.pdbx_seq_one_letter_code
_entity_poly.pdbx_strand_id
1 'polypeptide(L)'
;AMEALKGTKRESTTFGKVDVVVYPGVMLVNNVTYKLYKAAFELQPAVEMQLWKGASLRLQVCLPIVNNEPGKWDCIRLGYLTLRQEFRLDNHWKGYLTGGNFSDDRQGLAAGIGYFSSDGRWTVEGEGGITGSSHLYGNDWGMSKWKRVNGQLSVGYFIPQVNTQLKVSGGRFIYGDYGVCGILSRYFGEYVVGLYGMYTDGETNAGFHFSIPLPGKKRSRHAVRVMLPDYFAFQYDMRSGNEFARRALGVSYRTEPKSAENSRFWQPDYIRYCLIRTNEKTKLK
;
A
#
# COMPACT_ATOMS: atom_id res chain seq x y z
N ALA A 1 -22.53 16.72 -19.22
CA ALA A 1 -22.32 16.12 -17.87
C ALA A 1 -21.32 16.90 -17.02
N MET A 2 -20.17 17.32 -17.57
CA MET A 2 -19.15 18.09 -16.80
C MET A 2 -19.59 19.51 -16.43
N GLU A 3 -20.40 20.18 -17.24
CA GLU A 3 -20.94 21.52 -16.92
C GLU A 3 -22.00 21.47 -15.81
N ALA A 4 -22.81 20.43 -15.76
CA ALA A 4 -23.78 20.22 -14.69
C ALA A 4 -23.14 20.00 -13.32
N LEU A 5 -21.90 19.45 -13.27
CA LEU A 5 -21.15 19.25 -12.05
C LEU A 5 -20.46 20.52 -11.52
N LYS A 6 -20.23 21.54 -12.37
CA LYS A 6 -19.61 22.80 -11.95
C LYS A 6 -20.51 23.63 -11.01
N GLY A 7 -21.81 23.40 -11.03
CA GLY A 7 -22.79 24.08 -10.17
C GLY A 7 -23.13 23.35 -8.86
N THR A 8 -22.69 22.10 -8.69
CA THR A 8 -22.99 21.33 -7.48
C THR A 8 -22.12 21.80 -6.32
N LYS A 9 -22.73 22.42 -5.34
CA LYS A 9 -22.08 22.81 -4.09
C LYS A 9 -21.62 21.56 -3.35
N ARG A 10 -20.34 21.47 -2.99
CA ARG A 10 -19.84 20.37 -2.16
C ARG A 10 -20.55 20.41 -0.81
N GLU A 11 -21.36 19.42 -0.51
CA GLU A 11 -22.11 19.33 0.75
C GLU A 11 -21.22 19.09 1.96
N SER A 12 -19.97 18.66 1.75
CA SER A 12 -19.05 18.40 2.85
C SER A 12 -17.58 18.49 2.42
N THR A 13 -16.75 18.91 3.35
CA THR A 13 -15.27 18.93 3.23
C THR A 13 -14.66 17.85 4.11
N THR A 14 -13.53 17.31 3.69
CA THR A 14 -12.70 16.38 4.49
C THR A 14 -11.60 17.11 5.29
N PHE A 15 -11.41 18.41 5.06
CA PHE A 15 -10.40 19.19 5.77
C PHE A 15 -10.68 19.26 7.27
N GLY A 16 -9.65 19.03 8.06
CA GLY A 16 -9.71 19.07 9.53
C GLY A 16 -10.52 17.93 10.16
N LYS A 17 -11.00 16.96 9.37
CA LYS A 17 -11.66 15.76 9.90
C LYS A 17 -10.65 14.69 10.17
N VAL A 18 -10.84 13.98 11.27
CA VAL A 18 -9.96 12.93 11.75
C VAL A 18 -10.66 11.59 11.53
N ASP A 19 -10.04 10.72 10.79
CA ASP A 19 -10.42 9.33 10.64
C ASP A 19 -9.50 8.45 11.49
N VAL A 20 -10.08 7.63 12.37
CA VAL A 20 -9.36 6.59 13.10
C VAL A 20 -9.64 5.28 12.39
N VAL A 21 -8.65 4.78 11.66
CA VAL A 21 -8.77 3.55 10.88
C VAL A 21 -8.03 2.43 11.58
N VAL A 22 -8.71 1.34 11.90
CA VAL A 22 -8.10 0.18 12.57
C VAL A 22 -7.78 -0.88 11.53
N TYR A 23 -6.49 -0.99 11.18
CA TYR A 23 -6.00 -1.97 10.21
C TYR A 23 -5.71 -3.31 10.89
N PRO A 24 -6.18 -4.44 10.35
CA PRO A 24 -5.67 -5.74 10.75
C PRO A 24 -4.29 -5.97 10.10
N GLY A 25 -3.28 -6.22 10.91
CA GLY A 25 -1.93 -6.56 10.47
C GLY A 25 -1.71 -8.06 10.55
N VAL A 26 -1.39 -8.70 9.43
CA VAL A 26 -1.03 -10.12 9.39
C VAL A 26 0.31 -10.26 8.70
N MET A 27 1.24 -10.89 9.38
CA MET A 27 2.51 -11.34 8.83
C MET A 27 2.51 -12.87 8.76
N LEU A 28 2.84 -13.40 7.61
CA LEU A 28 3.13 -14.82 7.44
C LEU A 28 4.30 -14.96 6.47
N VAL A 29 5.41 -15.50 6.95
CA VAL A 29 6.64 -15.67 6.18
C VAL A 29 7.13 -17.10 6.40
N ASN A 30 7.50 -17.78 5.32
CA ASN A 30 8.20 -19.04 5.41
C ASN A 30 9.69 -18.78 5.63
N ASN A 31 10.31 -19.49 6.55
CA ASN A 31 11.73 -19.51 6.73
C ASN A 31 12.19 -20.95 7.02
N VAL A 32 12.47 -21.66 5.95
CA VAL A 32 12.75 -23.11 5.98
C VAL A 32 13.90 -23.50 6.90
N THR A 33 14.79 -22.56 7.23
CA THR A 33 16.04 -22.89 7.95
C THR A 33 15.86 -23.03 9.46
N TYR A 34 14.95 -22.28 10.09
CA TYR A 34 14.83 -22.23 11.56
C TYR A 34 13.41 -22.48 12.07
N LYS A 35 12.41 -22.01 11.38
CA LYS A 35 10.98 -22.21 11.70
C LYS A 35 10.21 -22.32 10.40
N LEU A 36 9.35 -23.32 10.32
CA LEU A 36 8.52 -23.54 9.12
C LEU A 36 7.69 -22.29 8.77
N TYR A 37 7.17 -21.60 9.76
CA TYR A 37 6.43 -20.35 9.61
C TYR A 37 6.74 -19.35 10.71
N LYS A 38 6.95 -18.10 10.33
CA LYS A 38 6.88 -16.92 11.20
C LYS A 38 5.54 -16.26 10.99
N ALA A 39 4.74 -16.17 12.04
CA ALA A 39 3.41 -15.59 11.98
C ALA A 39 3.22 -14.56 13.09
N ALA A 40 2.59 -13.44 12.75
CA ALA A 40 2.16 -12.45 13.71
C ALA A 40 0.81 -11.86 13.29
N PHE A 41 -0.04 -11.59 14.29
CA PHE A 41 -1.27 -10.84 14.13
C PHE A 41 -1.25 -9.63 15.03
N GLU A 42 -1.62 -8.48 14.48
CA GLU A 42 -1.57 -7.18 15.14
C GLU A 42 -2.83 -6.37 14.84
N LEU A 43 -3.19 -5.48 15.72
CA LEU A 43 -4.08 -4.38 15.44
C LEU A 43 -3.23 -3.12 15.22
N GLN A 44 -3.53 -2.41 14.15
CA GLN A 44 -2.76 -1.24 13.73
C GLN A 44 -3.68 -0.02 13.61
N PRO A 45 -4.13 0.57 14.75
CA PRO A 45 -4.91 1.80 14.71
C PRO A 45 -4.09 2.94 14.11
N ALA A 46 -4.70 3.65 13.17
CA ALA A 46 -4.12 4.82 12.52
C ALA A 46 -5.05 6.02 12.64
N VAL A 47 -4.48 7.16 12.94
CA VAL A 47 -5.13 8.48 12.85
C VAL A 47 -4.74 9.09 11.53
N GLU A 48 -5.74 9.40 10.71
CA GLU A 48 -5.58 9.99 9.38
C GLU A 48 -6.31 11.33 9.31
N MET A 49 -5.61 12.36 8.84
CA MET A 49 -6.17 13.70 8.74
C MET A 49 -5.73 14.38 7.44
N GLN A 50 -6.66 15.03 6.77
CA GLN A 50 -6.38 15.92 5.63
C GLN A 50 -6.09 17.33 6.15
N LEU A 51 -4.89 17.84 5.92
CA LEU A 51 -4.45 19.16 6.40
C LEU A 51 -4.86 20.27 5.43
N TRP A 52 -4.53 20.11 4.15
CA TRP A 52 -4.92 20.99 3.05
C TRP A 52 -5.05 20.18 1.76
N LYS A 53 -5.26 20.83 0.63
CA LYS A 53 -5.46 20.15 -0.65
C LYS A 53 -4.25 19.31 -1.04
N GLY A 54 -4.44 17.98 -1.06
CA GLY A 54 -3.41 17.01 -1.38
C GLY A 54 -2.47 16.67 -0.22
N ALA A 55 -2.58 17.33 0.94
CA ALA A 55 -1.75 17.05 2.11
C ALA A 55 -2.48 16.18 3.13
N SER A 56 -1.84 15.10 3.54
CA SER A 56 -2.35 14.18 4.56
C SER A 56 -1.29 13.88 5.62
N LEU A 57 -1.74 13.82 6.86
CA LEU A 57 -0.97 13.35 8.00
C LEU A 57 -1.52 12.00 8.43
N ARG A 58 -0.63 11.05 8.68
CA ARG A 58 -0.97 9.73 9.20
C ARG A 58 -0.07 9.37 10.36
N LEU A 59 -0.67 8.91 11.45
CA LEU A 59 -0.01 8.32 12.60
C LEU A 59 -0.60 6.93 12.84
N GLN A 60 0.22 5.89 12.79
CA GLN A 60 -0.20 4.51 13.04
C GLN A 60 0.66 3.90 14.13
N VAL A 61 0.02 3.13 15.01
CA VAL A 61 0.66 2.33 16.07
C VAL A 61 0.34 0.86 15.83
N CYS A 62 1.33 -0.01 15.98
CA CYS A 62 1.17 -1.45 15.89
C CYS A 62 1.08 -2.05 17.29
N LEU A 63 -0.06 -2.70 17.57
CA LEU A 63 -0.37 -3.37 18.81
C LEU A 63 -0.29 -4.88 18.59
N PRO A 64 0.70 -5.59 19.17
CA PRO A 64 0.82 -7.04 19.04
C PRO A 64 -0.33 -7.74 19.76
N ILE A 65 -0.91 -8.76 19.11
CA ILE A 65 -1.97 -9.60 19.70
C ILE A 65 -1.46 -11.02 19.88
N VAL A 66 -0.96 -11.64 18.81
CA VAL A 66 -0.40 -12.98 18.82
C VAL A 66 0.76 -13.04 17.86
N ASN A 67 1.87 -13.62 18.29
CA ASN A 67 3.00 -13.90 17.41
C ASN A 67 3.79 -15.12 17.89
N ASN A 68 4.59 -15.69 17.01
CA ASN A 68 5.54 -16.75 17.32
C ASN A 68 7.00 -16.30 17.08
N GLU A 69 7.21 -15.00 16.87
CA GLU A 69 8.53 -14.40 16.62
C GLU A 69 8.83 -13.38 17.72
N PRO A 70 9.74 -13.66 18.65
CA PRO A 70 10.08 -12.75 19.72
C PRO A 70 10.81 -11.49 19.21
N GLY A 71 10.86 -10.47 20.05
CA GLY A 71 11.56 -9.23 19.77
C GLY A 71 10.61 -8.10 19.42
N LYS A 72 10.79 -7.45 18.26
CA LYS A 72 9.97 -6.29 17.88
C LYS A 72 8.47 -6.59 17.77
N TRP A 73 8.11 -7.84 17.50
CA TRP A 73 6.72 -8.29 17.37
C TRP A 73 5.98 -8.46 18.70
N ASP A 74 6.71 -8.43 19.82
CA ASP A 74 6.13 -8.44 21.18
C ASP A 74 5.88 -7.03 21.73
N CYS A 75 6.41 -6.01 21.04
CA CYS A 75 6.39 -4.64 21.55
C CYS A 75 5.37 -3.78 20.79
N ILE A 76 4.76 -2.85 21.51
CA ILE A 76 4.06 -1.73 20.89
C ILE A 76 5.10 -0.91 20.14
N ARG A 77 4.83 -0.61 18.86
CA ARG A 77 5.76 0.12 18.01
C ARG A 77 5.06 1.14 17.13
N LEU A 78 5.81 2.14 16.71
CA LEU A 78 5.35 3.08 15.71
C LEU A 78 5.30 2.36 14.35
N GLY A 79 4.16 2.37 13.69
CA GLY A 79 4.01 1.92 12.31
C GLY A 79 4.36 3.04 11.33
N TYR A 80 3.40 3.87 11.02
CA TYR A 80 3.60 5.05 10.16
C TYR A 80 3.51 6.34 10.97
N LEU A 81 4.39 7.29 10.66
CA LEU A 81 4.24 8.70 11.00
C LEU A 81 4.63 9.48 9.77
N THR A 82 3.69 9.81 8.90
CA THR A 82 3.98 10.36 7.57
C THR A 82 3.20 11.63 7.32
N LEU A 83 3.89 12.61 6.75
CA LEU A 83 3.32 13.76 6.09
C LEU A 83 3.49 13.56 4.58
N ARG A 84 2.39 13.52 3.85
CA ARG A 84 2.36 13.29 2.41
C ARG A 84 1.68 14.44 1.70
N GLN A 85 2.31 14.95 0.65
CA GLN A 85 1.72 15.89 -0.28
C GLN A 85 1.54 15.21 -1.64
N GLU A 86 0.32 15.18 -2.13
CA GLU A 86 -0.01 14.69 -3.47
C GLU A 86 -0.21 15.86 -4.44
N PHE A 87 0.25 15.66 -5.66
CA PHE A 87 0.14 16.61 -6.76
C PHE A 87 -0.58 15.95 -7.92
N ARG A 88 -1.58 16.62 -8.44
CA ARG A 88 -2.18 16.26 -9.72
C ARG A 88 -1.70 17.27 -10.75
N LEU A 89 -0.76 16.87 -11.60
CA LEU A 89 -0.16 17.74 -12.59
C LEU A 89 -1.11 17.95 -13.77
N ASP A 90 -1.76 16.86 -14.22
CA ASP A 90 -2.86 16.91 -15.17
C ASP A 90 -3.81 15.70 -15.00
N ASN A 91 -4.57 15.33 -16.05
CA ASN A 91 -5.48 14.19 -16.00
C ASN A 91 -4.76 12.84 -15.99
N HIS A 92 -3.52 12.79 -16.48
CA HIS A 92 -2.74 11.57 -16.65
C HIS A 92 -1.60 11.45 -15.65
N TRP A 93 -1.10 12.58 -15.15
CA TRP A 93 0.06 12.63 -14.28
C TRP A 93 -0.29 12.93 -12.84
N LYS A 94 0.18 12.08 -11.93
CA LYS A 94 0.08 12.27 -10.49
C LYS A 94 1.46 12.12 -9.88
N GLY A 95 1.74 12.88 -8.84
CA GLY A 95 2.98 12.77 -8.10
C GLY A 95 2.73 12.90 -6.61
N TYR A 96 3.70 12.48 -5.82
CA TYR A 96 3.68 12.66 -4.38
C TYR A 96 5.07 12.89 -3.81
N LEU A 97 5.10 13.54 -2.68
CA LEU A 97 6.25 13.65 -1.79
C LEU A 97 5.80 13.25 -0.39
N THR A 98 6.53 12.35 0.25
CA THR A 98 6.23 11.86 1.60
C THR A 98 7.47 11.91 2.46
N GLY A 99 7.36 12.45 3.67
CA GLY A 99 8.41 12.44 4.67
C GLY A 99 7.90 11.82 5.98
N GLY A 100 8.79 11.15 6.69
CA GLY A 100 8.46 10.59 7.99
C GLY A 100 8.97 9.18 8.24
N ASN A 101 8.25 8.44 9.11
CA ASN A 101 8.50 7.04 9.41
C ASN A 101 7.61 6.15 8.53
N PHE A 102 8.23 5.18 7.87
CA PHE A 102 7.63 4.27 6.89
C PHE A 102 7.57 2.84 7.44
N SER A 103 7.04 1.90 6.65
CA SER A 103 7.12 0.47 7.00
C SER A 103 8.57 -0.01 7.09
N ASP A 104 8.75 -1.22 7.63
CA ASP A 104 10.03 -1.94 7.71
C ASP A 104 11.13 -1.15 8.43
N ASP A 105 10.74 -0.44 9.49
CA ASP A 105 11.64 0.33 10.36
C ASP A 105 12.50 1.33 9.57
N ARG A 106 11.88 2.06 8.65
CA ARG A 106 12.54 3.07 7.82
C ARG A 106 12.00 4.45 8.08
N GLN A 107 12.87 5.46 8.02
CA GLN A 107 12.50 6.85 8.12
C GLN A 107 13.27 7.66 7.06
N GLY A 108 12.64 8.70 6.50
CA GLY A 108 13.27 9.51 5.46
C GLY A 108 12.30 10.27 4.58
N LEU A 109 12.72 10.47 3.33
CA LEU A 109 11.94 11.10 2.28
C LEU A 109 11.74 10.13 1.12
N ALA A 110 10.54 10.13 0.56
CA ALA A 110 10.18 9.37 -0.63
C ALA A 110 9.35 10.24 -1.57
N ALA A 111 9.57 10.09 -2.85
CA ALA A 111 8.83 10.76 -3.91
C ALA A 111 8.44 9.76 -4.99
N GLY A 112 7.34 10.03 -5.67
CA GLY A 112 6.93 9.23 -6.80
C GLY A 112 6.13 10.05 -7.82
N ILE A 113 6.15 9.58 -9.05
CA ILE A 113 5.38 10.12 -10.15
C ILE A 113 4.79 8.97 -10.95
N GLY A 114 3.54 9.10 -11.36
CA GLY A 114 2.82 8.10 -12.14
C GLY A 114 2.12 8.70 -13.34
N TYR A 115 2.22 8.00 -14.46
CA TYR A 115 1.46 8.25 -15.67
C TYR A 115 0.35 7.20 -15.81
N PHE A 116 -0.85 7.63 -16.15
CA PHE A 116 -2.02 6.80 -16.38
C PHE A 116 -2.60 7.09 -17.75
N SER A 117 -2.66 6.09 -18.62
CA SER A 117 -3.17 6.28 -19.99
C SER A 117 -4.66 6.62 -20.00
N SER A 118 -5.11 7.29 -21.06
CA SER A 118 -6.50 7.72 -21.22
C SER A 118 -7.48 6.54 -21.29
N ASP A 119 -7.04 5.38 -21.80
CA ASP A 119 -7.83 4.14 -21.88
C ASP A 119 -7.83 3.37 -20.55
N GLY A 120 -7.07 3.84 -19.54
CA GLY A 120 -6.95 3.21 -18.23
C GLY A 120 -6.22 1.87 -18.21
N ARG A 121 -5.54 1.49 -19.31
CA ARG A 121 -4.86 0.19 -19.40
C ARG A 121 -3.40 0.26 -18.99
N TRP A 122 -2.70 1.32 -19.38
CA TRP A 122 -1.30 1.47 -19.08
C TRP A 122 -1.06 2.36 -17.89
N THR A 123 -0.15 1.91 -17.02
CA THR A 123 0.40 2.71 -15.93
C THR A 123 1.91 2.66 -15.98
N VAL A 124 2.56 3.79 -15.80
CA VAL A 124 4.01 3.89 -15.65
C VAL A 124 4.27 4.69 -14.39
N GLU A 125 4.97 4.10 -13.44
CA GLU A 125 5.21 4.70 -12.13
C GLU A 125 6.70 4.67 -11.82
N GLY A 126 7.25 5.81 -11.44
CA GLY A 126 8.60 5.94 -10.92
C GLY A 126 8.54 6.38 -9.47
N GLU A 127 9.25 5.71 -8.60
CA GLU A 127 9.37 6.07 -7.19
C GLU A 127 10.80 5.97 -6.71
N GLY A 128 11.15 6.76 -5.72
CA GLY A 128 12.46 6.72 -5.12
C GLY A 128 12.51 7.43 -3.78
N GLY A 129 13.56 7.19 -3.04
CA GLY A 129 13.72 7.83 -1.75
C GLY A 129 15.10 7.69 -1.14
N ILE A 130 15.30 8.46 -0.08
CA ILE A 130 16.48 8.40 0.77
C ILE A 130 16.04 8.12 2.20
N THR A 131 16.57 7.06 2.80
CA THR A 131 16.11 6.59 4.10
C THR A 131 17.25 6.23 5.04
N GLY A 132 16.94 6.24 6.33
CA GLY A 132 17.70 5.64 7.41
C GLY A 132 16.85 4.57 8.11
N SER A 133 17.45 3.80 9.01
CA SER A 133 16.69 2.91 9.90
C SER A 133 16.07 3.70 11.04
N SER A 134 14.92 3.23 11.49
CA SER A 134 14.26 3.70 12.72
C SER A 134 13.99 2.52 13.63
N HIS A 135 14.35 2.64 14.90
CA HIS A 135 14.05 1.68 15.95
C HIS A 135 13.16 2.37 16.97
N LEU A 136 11.84 2.25 16.80
CA LEU A 136 10.86 3.00 17.57
C LEU A 136 9.92 2.04 18.32
N TYR A 137 10.50 1.15 19.12
CA TYR A 137 9.81 0.18 19.95
C TYR A 137 10.64 -0.19 21.19
N GLY A 138 9.97 -0.67 22.24
CA GLY A 138 10.62 -0.95 23.51
C GLY A 138 11.14 0.33 24.21
N ASN A 139 12.20 0.19 24.96
CA ASN A 139 12.83 1.28 25.71
C ASN A 139 14.01 1.93 25.00
N ASP A 140 14.43 1.38 23.88
CA ASP A 140 15.62 1.84 23.13
C ASP A 140 15.20 2.40 21.79
N TRP A 141 14.98 3.70 21.74
CA TRP A 141 14.59 4.41 20.54
C TRP A 141 15.82 4.99 19.84
N GLY A 142 15.97 4.63 18.58
CA GLY A 142 17.09 5.08 17.78
C GLY A 142 16.73 5.37 16.33
N MET A 143 17.41 6.35 15.75
CA MET A 143 17.30 6.67 14.32
C MET A 143 18.69 6.81 13.72
N SER A 144 18.91 6.21 12.55
CA SER A 144 20.15 6.37 11.81
C SER A 144 20.09 7.54 10.82
N LYS A 145 21.25 7.98 10.37
CA LYS A 145 21.35 8.96 9.27
C LYS A 145 20.78 8.38 7.97
N TRP A 146 20.24 9.24 7.11
CA TRP A 146 19.71 8.88 5.79
C TRP A 146 20.86 8.57 4.83
N LYS A 147 21.15 7.29 4.64
CA LYS A 147 22.26 6.82 3.80
C LYS A 147 21.83 5.82 2.72
N ARG A 148 20.58 5.33 2.80
CA ARG A 148 20.07 4.32 1.88
C ARG A 148 19.22 5.00 0.82
N VAL A 149 19.69 4.93 -0.42
CA VAL A 149 18.96 5.43 -1.60
C VAL A 149 18.39 4.24 -2.33
N ASN A 150 17.11 4.31 -2.65
CA ASN A 150 16.41 3.32 -3.46
C ASN A 150 15.62 4.02 -4.56
N GLY A 151 15.28 3.27 -5.61
CA GLY A 151 14.42 3.77 -6.68
C GLY A 151 13.96 2.64 -7.57
N GLN A 152 12.69 2.69 -7.97
CA GLN A 152 12.05 1.69 -8.81
C GLN A 152 11.25 2.35 -9.92
N LEU A 153 11.25 1.71 -11.08
CA LEU A 153 10.37 2.01 -12.20
C LEU A 153 9.42 0.83 -12.39
N SER A 154 8.14 1.11 -12.53
CA SER A 154 7.09 0.11 -12.71
C SER A 154 6.30 0.40 -13.97
N VAL A 155 5.96 -0.66 -14.71
CA VAL A 155 5.05 -0.60 -15.84
C VAL A 155 3.93 -1.60 -15.61
N GLY A 156 2.70 -1.14 -15.68
CA GLY A 156 1.51 -1.96 -15.52
C GLY A 156 0.65 -1.96 -16.78
N TYR A 157 0.11 -3.13 -17.11
CA TYR A 157 -0.86 -3.28 -18.18
C TYR A 157 -2.10 -4.04 -17.67
N PHE A 158 -3.26 -3.47 -17.87
CA PHE A 158 -4.53 -4.07 -17.52
C PHE A 158 -5.19 -4.68 -18.75
N ILE A 159 -5.59 -5.96 -18.64
CA ILE A 159 -6.27 -6.74 -19.68
C ILE A 159 -7.75 -6.85 -19.31
N PRO A 160 -8.65 -6.03 -19.93
CA PRO A 160 -10.06 -5.98 -19.53
C PRO A 160 -10.82 -7.29 -19.74
N GLN A 161 -10.47 -8.05 -20.78
CA GLN A 161 -11.17 -9.29 -21.18
C GLN A 161 -11.15 -10.35 -20.06
N VAL A 162 -10.06 -10.40 -19.31
CA VAL A 162 -9.86 -11.36 -18.21
C VAL A 162 -9.76 -10.70 -16.85
N ASN A 163 -10.03 -9.38 -16.76
CA ASN A 163 -9.92 -8.63 -15.53
C ASN A 163 -8.58 -8.83 -14.80
N THR A 164 -7.48 -8.82 -15.53
CA THR A 164 -6.16 -9.16 -15.00
C THR A 164 -5.19 -8.01 -15.27
N GLN A 165 -4.41 -7.66 -14.27
CA GLN A 165 -3.32 -6.69 -14.38
C GLN A 165 -1.98 -7.42 -14.30
N LEU A 166 -1.08 -7.11 -15.22
CA LEU A 166 0.33 -7.45 -15.15
C LEU A 166 1.09 -6.18 -14.79
N LYS A 167 1.91 -6.22 -13.74
CA LYS A 167 2.82 -5.13 -13.36
C LYS A 167 4.24 -5.69 -13.29
N VAL A 168 5.16 -5.03 -13.94
CA VAL A 168 6.59 -5.33 -13.87
C VAL A 168 7.29 -4.11 -13.30
N SER A 169 8.11 -4.31 -12.30
CA SER A 169 8.92 -3.28 -11.66
C SER A 169 10.36 -3.70 -11.61
N GLY A 170 11.26 -2.75 -11.77
CA GLY A 170 12.70 -2.97 -11.66
C GLY A 170 13.38 -1.78 -11.05
N GLY A 171 14.47 -2.03 -10.32
CA GLY A 171 15.19 -0.94 -9.68
C GLY A 171 16.15 -1.40 -8.59
N ARG A 172 16.55 -0.42 -7.78
CA ARG A 172 17.42 -0.59 -6.64
C ARG A 172 16.60 -0.66 -5.35
N PHE A 173 16.78 -1.73 -4.61
CA PHE A 173 16.16 -1.92 -3.30
C PHE A 173 16.94 -1.22 -2.18
N ILE A 174 16.41 -1.25 -0.95
CA ILE A 174 16.92 -0.50 0.21
C ILE A 174 18.39 -0.85 0.53
N TYR A 175 18.74 -2.11 0.44
CA TYR A 175 20.09 -2.58 0.83
C TYR A 175 21.11 -2.50 -0.32
N GLY A 176 20.70 -1.96 -1.46
CA GLY A 176 21.58 -1.66 -2.59
C GLY A 176 21.60 -2.72 -3.67
N ASP A 177 20.87 -3.79 -3.48
CA ASP A 177 20.64 -4.84 -4.46
C ASP A 177 19.73 -4.35 -5.60
N TYR A 178 19.92 -4.92 -6.79
CA TYR A 178 19.13 -4.62 -7.98
C TYR A 178 18.29 -5.81 -8.38
N GLY A 179 17.06 -5.58 -8.77
CA GLY A 179 16.18 -6.67 -9.15
C GLY A 179 14.98 -6.24 -9.97
N VAL A 180 14.25 -7.28 -10.40
CA VAL A 180 13.00 -7.17 -11.15
C VAL A 180 11.94 -7.97 -10.43
N CYS A 181 10.73 -7.41 -10.35
CA CYS A 181 9.55 -8.05 -9.78
C CYS A 181 8.40 -8.00 -10.78
N GLY A 182 7.82 -9.16 -11.06
CA GLY A 182 6.59 -9.30 -11.85
C GLY A 182 5.43 -9.64 -10.93
N ILE A 183 4.31 -8.95 -11.09
CA ILE A 183 3.07 -9.14 -10.32
C ILE A 183 1.92 -9.37 -11.28
N LEU A 184 1.21 -10.47 -11.10
CA LEU A 184 -0.02 -10.79 -11.82
C LEU A 184 -1.18 -10.74 -10.84
N SER A 185 -2.15 -9.84 -11.09
CA SER A 185 -3.30 -9.64 -10.20
C SER A 185 -4.60 -9.83 -10.98
N ARG A 186 -5.46 -10.73 -10.55
CA ARG A 186 -6.79 -10.93 -11.11
C ARG A 186 -7.86 -10.38 -10.20
N TYR A 187 -8.80 -9.67 -10.79
CA TYR A 187 -9.88 -8.99 -10.08
C TYR A 187 -11.21 -9.73 -10.26
N PHE A 188 -11.86 -10.04 -9.15
CA PHE A 188 -13.19 -10.63 -9.06
C PHE A 188 -14.15 -9.64 -8.39
N GLY A 189 -14.55 -8.61 -9.15
CA GLY A 189 -15.21 -7.44 -8.58
C GLY A 189 -14.26 -6.67 -7.68
N GLU A 190 -14.55 -6.62 -6.39
CA GLU A 190 -13.71 -5.94 -5.38
C GLU A 190 -12.62 -6.84 -4.77
N TYR A 191 -12.69 -8.15 -5.00
CA TYR A 191 -11.68 -9.10 -4.56
C TYR A 191 -10.51 -9.13 -5.52
N VAL A 192 -9.31 -9.27 -4.99
CA VAL A 192 -8.08 -9.41 -5.79
C VAL A 192 -7.34 -10.64 -5.32
N VAL A 193 -6.88 -11.44 -6.27
CA VAL A 193 -5.95 -12.56 -6.03
C VAL A 193 -4.82 -12.46 -7.03
N GLY A 194 -3.60 -12.65 -6.58
CA GLY A 194 -2.46 -12.56 -7.48
C GLY A 194 -1.26 -13.33 -7.00
N LEU A 195 -0.32 -13.43 -7.92
CA LEU A 195 0.99 -14.04 -7.73
C LEU A 195 2.05 -12.98 -8.01
N TYR A 196 3.20 -13.13 -7.39
CA TYR A 196 4.37 -12.35 -7.76
C TYR A 196 5.60 -13.25 -7.83
N GLY A 197 6.54 -12.85 -8.66
CA GLY A 197 7.86 -13.41 -8.74
C GLY A 197 8.90 -12.29 -8.78
N MET A 198 10.01 -12.49 -8.10
CA MET A 198 11.10 -11.54 -7.99
C MET A 198 12.44 -12.24 -8.26
N TYR A 199 13.30 -11.55 -8.98
CA TYR A 199 14.69 -11.90 -9.16
C TYR A 199 15.57 -10.72 -8.76
N THR A 200 16.52 -10.95 -7.85
CA THR A 200 17.42 -9.91 -7.36
C THR A 200 18.77 -10.51 -6.95
N ASP A 201 19.85 -9.92 -7.44
CA ASP A 201 21.25 -10.31 -7.12
C ASP A 201 21.53 -11.83 -7.21
N GLY A 202 20.97 -12.51 -8.22
CA GLY A 202 21.16 -13.94 -8.43
C GLY A 202 20.18 -14.84 -7.71
N GLU A 203 19.33 -14.30 -6.85
CA GLU A 203 18.36 -15.04 -6.05
C GLU A 203 16.92 -14.81 -6.53
N THR A 204 16.08 -15.81 -6.33
CA THR A 204 14.66 -15.74 -6.69
C THR A 204 13.77 -15.80 -5.45
N ASN A 205 12.65 -15.08 -5.51
CA ASN A 205 11.58 -15.17 -4.54
C ASN A 205 10.24 -15.17 -5.25
N ALA A 206 9.24 -15.77 -4.63
CA ALA A 206 7.88 -15.77 -5.15
C ALA A 206 6.88 -15.77 -4.00
N GLY A 207 5.63 -15.52 -4.33
CA GLY A 207 4.56 -15.55 -3.37
C GLY A 207 3.22 -15.24 -4.00
N PHE A 208 2.22 -15.10 -3.16
CA PHE A 208 0.89 -14.71 -3.57
C PHE A 208 0.40 -13.55 -2.70
N HIS A 209 -0.56 -12.83 -3.23
CA HIS A 209 -1.28 -11.80 -2.49
C HIS A 209 -2.77 -11.90 -2.77
N PHE A 210 -3.55 -11.42 -1.81
CA PHE A 210 -4.97 -11.21 -2.02
C PHE A 210 -5.45 -9.96 -1.29
N SER A 211 -6.55 -9.42 -1.76
CA SER A 211 -7.26 -8.32 -1.11
C SER A 211 -8.74 -8.64 -1.04
N ILE A 212 -9.33 -8.41 0.13
CA ILE A 212 -10.74 -8.68 0.44
C ILE A 212 -11.39 -7.38 0.86
N PRO A 213 -12.53 -6.98 0.27
CA PRO A 213 -13.27 -5.83 0.72
C PRO A 213 -13.84 -6.07 2.13
N LEU A 214 -13.63 -5.13 3.02
CA LEU A 214 -14.23 -5.18 4.35
C LEU A 214 -15.62 -4.50 4.34
N PRO A 215 -16.57 -4.96 5.18
CA PRO A 215 -17.91 -4.42 5.18
C PRO A 215 -17.90 -2.95 5.60
N GLY A 216 -18.17 -2.06 4.65
CA GLY A 216 -18.33 -0.63 4.89
C GLY A 216 -19.70 -0.32 5.50
N LYS A 217 -19.75 0.34 6.65
CA LYS A 217 -20.98 0.93 7.17
C LYS A 217 -21.28 2.25 6.43
N LYS A 218 -22.57 2.66 6.39
CA LYS A 218 -22.94 4.01 5.95
C LYS A 218 -22.13 5.03 6.76
N ARG A 219 -21.32 5.81 6.07
CA ARG A 219 -20.38 6.74 6.70
C ARG A 219 -21.12 8.01 7.04
N SER A 220 -21.50 8.19 8.31
CA SER A 220 -21.91 9.51 8.79
C SER A 220 -20.65 10.39 8.91
N ARG A 221 -20.76 11.66 8.53
CA ARG A 221 -19.61 12.57 8.50
C ARG A 221 -19.52 13.38 9.79
N HIS A 222 -19.09 12.71 10.86
CA HIS A 222 -18.72 13.37 12.11
C HIS A 222 -17.28 13.95 12.00
N ALA A 223 -16.93 14.84 12.93
CA ALA A 223 -15.59 15.42 13.01
C ALA A 223 -14.50 14.33 13.27
N VAL A 224 -14.83 13.35 14.08
CA VAL A 224 -14.00 12.16 14.35
C VAL A 224 -14.81 10.92 14.00
N ARG A 225 -14.18 9.97 13.35
CA ARG A 225 -14.81 8.75 12.88
C ARG A 225 -13.88 7.56 13.11
N VAL A 226 -14.41 6.48 13.69
CA VAL A 226 -13.71 5.20 13.83
C VAL A 226 -14.23 4.23 12.77
N MET A 227 -13.34 3.60 12.03
CA MET A 227 -13.70 2.72 10.92
C MET A 227 -12.66 1.62 10.69
N LEU A 228 -13.06 0.57 9.99
CA LEU A 228 -12.15 -0.38 9.38
C LEU A 228 -11.64 0.18 8.03
N PRO A 229 -10.49 -0.27 7.54
CA PRO A 229 -10.05 0.04 6.20
C PRO A 229 -11.03 -0.53 5.17
N ASP A 230 -11.05 0.02 3.96
CA ASP A 230 -11.95 -0.45 2.90
C ASP A 230 -11.60 -1.88 2.46
N TYR A 231 -10.34 -2.27 2.61
CA TYR A 231 -9.83 -3.60 2.22
C TYR A 231 -8.89 -4.17 3.27
N PHE A 232 -8.91 -5.48 3.39
CA PHE A 232 -7.84 -6.26 4.00
C PHE A 232 -6.94 -6.78 2.88
N ALA A 233 -5.67 -6.41 2.88
CA ALA A 233 -4.68 -6.87 1.92
C ALA A 233 -3.62 -7.73 2.63
N PHE A 234 -3.38 -8.91 2.08
CA PHE A 234 -2.40 -9.86 2.57
C PHE A 234 -1.42 -10.24 1.46
N GLN A 235 -0.16 -10.46 1.84
CA GLN A 235 0.87 -10.98 0.95
C GLN A 235 1.67 -12.04 1.70
N TYR A 236 1.87 -13.16 1.06
CA TYR A 236 2.72 -14.24 1.50
C TYR A 236 4.03 -14.23 0.72
N ASP A 237 5.15 -14.27 1.45
CA ASP A 237 6.48 -14.32 0.88
C ASP A 237 7.11 -15.69 1.14
N MET A 238 7.49 -16.37 0.07
CA MET A 238 8.00 -17.74 0.16
C MET A 238 9.42 -17.80 0.71
N ARG A 239 10.25 -16.79 0.44
CA ARG A 239 11.66 -16.67 0.86
C ARG A 239 12.42 -17.99 0.77
N SER A 240 12.40 -18.59 -0.40
CA SER A 240 12.82 -19.96 -0.65
C SER A 240 14.32 -20.22 -0.50
N GLY A 241 15.15 -19.19 -0.38
CA GLY A 241 16.59 -19.32 -0.25
C GLY A 241 17.15 -18.74 1.04
N ASN A 242 18.11 -19.43 1.67
CA ASN A 242 18.81 -18.91 2.85
C ASN A 242 19.51 -17.58 2.57
N GLU A 243 20.09 -17.44 1.38
CA GLU A 243 20.79 -16.22 0.96
C GLU A 243 19.82 -15.05 0.80
N PHE A 244 18.62 -15.28 0.27
CA PHE A 244 17.61 -14.24 0.14
C PHE A 244 17.27 -13.61 1.49
N ALA A 245 17.05 -14.43 2.53
CA ALA A 245 16.75 -13.95 3.87
C ALA A 245 17.98 -13.34 4.57
N ARG A 246 19.16 -13.99 4.46
CA ARG A 246 20.41 -13.56 5.11
C ARG A 246 20.89 -12.20 4.57
N ARG A 247 20.81 -11.98 3.28
CA ARG A 247 21.23 -10.74 2.62
C ARG A 247 20.13 -9.67 2.60
N ALA A 248 18.92 -9.97 3.11
CA ALA A 248 17.76 -9.10 3.06
C ALA A 248 17.50 -8.54 1.65
N LEU A 249 17.53 -9.41 0.64
CA LEU A 249 17.34 -9.04 -0.76
C LEU A 249 15.89 -8.64 -1.05
N GLY A 250 15.69 -7.78 -2.04
CA GLY A 250 14.38 -7.34 -2.51
C GLY A 250 13.55 -6.58 -1.48
N VAL A 251 14.16 -6.08 -0.41
CA VAL A 251 13.44 -5.34 0.62
C VAL A 251 13.12 -3.94 0.14
N SER A 252 11.85 -3.59 0.22
CA SER A 252 11.33 -2.25 -0.03
C SER A 252 10.51 -1.78 1.17
N TYR A 253 10.28 -0.49 1.28
CA TYR A 253 9.34 0.08 2.26
C TYR A 253 8.10 0.60 1.55
N ARG A 254 7.06 0.83 2.32
CA ARG A 254 5.86 1.53 1.88
C ARG A 254 5.69 2.79 2.70
N THR A 255 5.20 3.82 2.06
CA THR A 255 4.87 5.10 2.70
C THR A 255 3.42 5.15 3.19
N GLU A 256 2.62 4.14 2.82
CA GLU A 256 1.21 4.01 3.16
C GLU A 256 0.83 2.54 3.43
N PRO A 257 -0.22 2.27 4.22
CA PRO A 257 -0.75 0.93 4.41
C PRO A 257 -1.24 0.29 3.10
N LYS A 258 -1.14 -1.03 2.97
CA LYS A 258 -1.51 -1.78 1.75
C LYS A 258 -2.96 -1.57 1.28
N SER A 259 -3.87 -1.24 2.18
CA SER A 259 -5.29 -1.11 1.86
C SER A 259 -5.66 0.07 0.96
N ALA A 260 -4.73 1.02 0.75
CA ALA A 260 -4.97 2.24 -0.03
C ALA A 260 -4.74 2.08 -1.54
N GLU A 261 -4.20 0.95 -2.00
CA GLU A 261 -3.57 0.85 -3.33
C GLU A 261 -4.43 0.24 -4.43
N ASN A 262 -5.74 0.28 -4.36
CA ASN A 262 -6.49 -0.14 -5.54
C ASN A 262 -6.54 0.99 -6.58
N SER A 263 -5.47 1.16 -7.34
CA SER A 263 -5.37 2.12 -8.45
C SER A 263 -6.50 1.97 -9.49
N ARG A 264 -7.19 0.84 -9.46
CA ARG A 264 -8.24 0.48 -10.38
C ARG A 264 -9.58 1.18 -10.15
N PHE A 265 -9.84 1.70 -8.95
CA PHE A 265 -11.09 2.44 -8.66
C PHE A 265 -11.37 3.62 -9.59
N TRP A 266 -10.33 4.17 -10.18
CA TRP A 266 -10.41 5.32 -11.08
C TRP A 266 -10.32 4.95 -12.56
N GLN A 267 -10.26 3.63 -12.88
CA GLN A 267 -10.27 3.19 -14.26
C GLN A 267 -11.68 3.23 -14.84
N PRO A 268 -11.86 3.75 -16.07
CA PRO A 268 -13.18 3.88 -16.70
C PRO A 268 -13.96 2.57 -16.79
N ASP A 269 -13.27 1.47 -17.09
CA ASP A 269 -13.89 0.15 -17.20
C ASP A 269 -14.43 -0.38 -15.87
N TYR A 270 -13.73 -0.10 -14.76
CA TYR A 270 -14.21 -0.48 -13.43
C TYR A 270 -15.40 0.36 -13.00
N ILE A 271 -15.37 1.67 -13.26
CA ILE A 271 -16.51 2.57 -13.00
C ILE A 271 -17.74 2.11 -13.79
N ARG A 272 -17.55 1.77 -15.07
CA ARG A 272 -18.60 1.23 -15.94
C ARG A 272 -19.17 -0.08 -15.41
N TYR A 273 -18.33 -1.01 -14.99
CA TYR A 273 -18.73 -2.27 -14.35
C TYR A 273 -19.57 -2.02 -13.08
N CYS A 274 -19.13 -1.14 -12.21
CA CYS A 274 -19.87 -0.79 -10.99
C CYS A 274 -21.22 -0.16 -11.30
N LEU A 275 -21.32 0.72 -12.31
CA LEU A 275 -22.57 1.35 -12.73
C LEU A 275 -23.57 0.33 -13.30
N ILE A 276 -23.11 -0.61 -14.14
CA ILE A 276 -23.96 -1.68 -14.69
C ILE A 276 -24.53 -2.53 -13.57
N ARG A 277 -23.68 -2.99 -12.63
CA ARG A 277 -24.08 -3.84 -11.51
C ARG A 277 -25.04 -3.13 -10.54
N THR A 278 -24.91 -1.83 -10.37
CA THR A 278 -25.84 -1.03 -9.56
C THR A 278 -27.21 -0.95 -10.22
N ASN A 279 -27.25 -0.74 -11.54
CA ASN A 279 -28.49 -0.70 -12.31
C ASN A 279 -29.22 -2.04 -12.33
N GLU A 280 -28.51 -3.17 -12.39
CA GLU A 280 -29.12 -4.50 -12.31
C GLU A 280 -29.75 -4.76 -10.94
N LYS A 281 -29.08 -4.38 -9.84
CA LYS A 281 -29.64 -4.48 -8.49
C LYS A 281 -30.87 -3.58 -8.26
N THR A 282 -30.97 -2.47 -8.98
CA THR A 282 -32.11 -1.54 -8.86
C THR A 282 -33.32 -2.06 -9.65
N LYS A 283 -33.11 -2.85 -10.71
CA LYS A 283 -34.18 -3.48 -11.49
C LYS A 283 -34.77 -4.75 -10.83
N LEU A 284 -34.08 -5.31 -9.84
CA LEU A 284 -34.50 -6.51 -9.09
C LEU A 284 -35.19 -6.18 -7.75
N LYS A 285 -35.40 -4.90 -7.45
CA LYS A 285 -36.24 -4.38 -6.37
C LYS A 285 -37.51 -3.73 -6.94
#